data_d1d14ae5b4eedd02f95644777d0ac3c3
#
_entry.id   d1d14ae5b4eedd02f95644777d0ac3c3
#
_cell.length_a   1.000
_cell.length_b   1.000
_cell.length_c   1.000
_cell.angle_alpha   90.00
_cell.angle_beta   90.00
_cell.angle_gamma   90.00
#
_symmetry.space_group_name_H-M   'P 1'
#
loop_
_entity.id
_entity.type
_entity.pdbx_description
1 polymer ?
#
loop_
_entity_poly.entity_id
_entity_poly.type
_entity_poly.pdbx_seq_one_letter_code
_entity_poly.pdbx_strand_id
1 'polypeptide(L)' 'MLVLPIFMTIENDEERALAENLYLTYKSRMYGIAYAILHNREDAEDAVMDAVFGIVKNISLFSSI' A
#
# COMPACT_ATOMS: atom_id res chain seq x y z
N MET A 1 -15.20 -5.28 1.44
CA MET A 1 -13.91 -4.73 1.00
C MET A 1 -12.87 -4.94 2.09
N LEU A 2 -11.71 -5.46 1.72
CA LEU A 2 -10.64 -5.70 2.68
C LEU A 2 -9.92 -4.39 2.96
N VAL A 3 -9.97 -3.97 4.22
CA VAL A 3 -9.23 -2.80 4.69
C VAL A 3 -8.10 -3.31 5.56
N LEU A 4 -6.85 -3.01 5.19
CA LEU A 4 -5.71 -3.37 6.00
C LEU A 4 -5.72 -2.58 7.31
N PRO A 5 -5.37 -3.20 8.44
CA PRO A 5 -5.37 -2.50 9.73
C PRO A 5 -4.51 -1.23 9.74
N ILE A 6 -3.43 -1.22 8.95
CA ILE A 6 -2.56 -0.04 8.87
C ILE A 6 -3.31 1.20 8.38
N PHE A 7 -4.33 1.04 7.54
CA PHE A 7 -5.11 2.17 7.04
C PHE A 7 -5.94 2.82 8.13
N MET A 8 -6.26 2.08 9.18
CA MET A 8 -7.04 2.61 10.30
C MET A 8 -6.23 3.61 11.15
N THR A 9 -4.93 3.69 10.94
CA THR A 9 -4.10 4.69 11.61
C THR A 9 -4.22 6.08 10.98
N ILE A 10 -4.82 6.16 9.80
CA ILE A 10 -5.04 7.43 9.09
C ILE A 10 -6.33 8.05 9.61
N GLU A 11 -6.24 9.22 10.24
CA GLU A 11 -7.38 9.89 10.85
C GLU A 11 -8.29 10.57 9.82
N ASN A 12 -7.69 11.11 8.76
CA ASN A 12 -8.45 11.82 7.71
C ASN A 12 -9.10 10.81 6.76
N ASP A 13 -10.42 10.88 6.62
CA ASP A 13 -11.17 9.93 5.79
C ASP A 13 -10.79 10.00 4.31
N GLU A 14 -10.52 11.19 3.79
CA GLU A 14 -10.13 11.35 2.38
C GLU A 14 -8.75 10.74 2.14
N GLU A 15 -7.82 10.94 3.05
CA GLU A 15 -6.48 10.34 2.96
C GLU A 15 -6.54 8.83 3.09
N ARG A 16 -7.40 8.31 3.97
CA ARG A 16 -7.60 6.88 4.09
C ARG A 16 -8.16 6.28 2.81
N ALA A 17 -9.15 6.91 2.21
CA ALA A 17 -9.73 6.47 0.95
C ALA A 17 -8.69 6.48 -0.17
N LEU A 18 -7.85 7.51 -0.22
CA LEU A 18 -6.77 7.59 -1.20
C LEU A 18 -5.78 6.45 -1.03
N ALA A 19 -5.35 6.16 0.20
CA ALA A 19 -4.42 5.07 0.47
C ALA A 19 -5.01 3.71 0.08
N GLU A 20 -6.27 3.47 0.41
CA GLU A 20 -6.96 2.25 0.04
C GLU A 20 -7.06 2.09 -1.48
N ASN A 21 -7.41 3.16 -2.19
CA ASN A 21 -7.50 3.14 -3.64
C ASN A 21 -6.15 2.85 -4.29
N LEU A 22 -5.08 3.47 -3.81
CA LEU A 22 -3.73 3.20 -4.31
C LEU A 22 -3.36 1.75 -4.09
N TYR A 23 -3.63 1.22 -2.91
CA TYR A 23 -3.35 -0.17 -2.59
C TYR A 23 -4.13 -1.12 -3.51
N LEU A 24 -5.46 -0.94 -3.60
CA LEU A 24 -6.31 -1.82 -4.39
C LEU A 24 -5.98 -1.74 -5.89
N THR A 25 -5.61 -0.56 -6.38
CA THR A 25 -5.27 -0.36 -7.79
C THR A 25 -3.95 -1.03 -8.16
N TYR A 26 -2.96 -0.95 -7.30
CA TYR A 26 -1.59 -1.33 -7.65
C TYR A 26 -1.09 -2.60 -6.97
N LYS A 27 -1.86 -3.20 -6.06
CA LYS A 27 -1.35 -4.35 -5.28
C LYS A 27 -0.91 -5.52 -6.15
N SER A 28 -1.68 -5.87 -7.18
CA SER A 28 -1.35 -6.98 -8.06
C SER A 28 -0.09 -6.68 -8.87
N ARG A 29 0.04 -5.45 -9.34
CA ARG A 29 1.22 -5.00 -10.07
C ARG A 29 2.46 -5.00 -9.18
N MET A 30 2.33 -4.45 -7.98
CA MET A 30 3.43 -4.42 -7.03
C MET A 30 3.88 -5.84 -6.66
N TYR A 31 2.92 -6.72 -6.39
CA TYR A 31 3.22 -8.10 -6.07
C TYR A 31 3.91 -8.80 -7.24
N GLY A 32 3.39 -8.62 -8.46
CA GLY A 32 3.97 -9.22 -9.65
C GLY A 32 5.42 -8.79 -9.89
N ILE A 33 5.70 -7.50 -9.74
CA ILE A 33 7.06 -6.97 -9.90
C ILE A 33 7.98 -7.52 -8.81
N ALA A 34 7.53 -7.48 -7.56
CA ALA A 34 8.31 -7.97 -6.43
C ALA A 34 8.61 -9.46 -6.57
N TYR A 35 7.63 -10.26 -6.98
CA TYR A 35 7.81 -11.68 -7.20
C TYR A 35 8.79 -11.97 -8.33
N ALA A 36 8.72 -11.20 -9.41
CA ALA A 36 9.63 -11.36 -10.55
C ALA A 36 11.08 -11.12 -10.15
N ILE A 37 11.32 -10.22 -9.20
CA ILE A 37 12.68 -9.90 -8.72
C ILE A 37 13.14 -10.89 -7.64
N LEU A 38 12.27 -11.17 -6.67
CA LEU A 38 12.64 -11.91 -5.46
C LEU A 38 12.44 -13.42 -5.59
N HIS A 39 11.59 -13.87 -6.52
CA HIS A 39 11.26 -15.28 -6.76
C HIS A 39 10.80 -16.03 -5.50
N ASN A 40 10.24 -15.30 -4.54
CA ASN A 40 9.77 -15.84 -3.28
C ASN A 40 8.50 -15.11 -2.87
N ARG A 41 7.45 -15.89 -2.60
CA ARG A 41 6.13 -15.34 -2.28
C ARG A 41 6.13 -14.52 -0.99
N GLU A 42 6.79 -15.03 0.04
CA GLU A 42 6.83 -14.34 1.32
C GLU A 42 7.60 -13.03 1.22
N ASP A 43 8.74 -13.06 0.53
CA ASP A 43 9.54 -11.85 0.32
C ASP A 43 8.79 -10.84 -0.54
N ALA A 44 8.05 -11.30 -1.55
CA ALA A 44 7.24 -10.43 -2.40
C ALA A 44 6.12 -9.77 -1.58
N GLU A 45 5.46 -10.53 -0.71
CA GLU A 45 4.42 -9.98 0.17
C GLU A 45 5.01 -8.94 1.14
N ASP A 46 6.17 -9.22 1.70
CA ASP A 46 6.86 -8.28 2.59
C ASP A 46 7.21 -6.99 1.86
N ALA A 47 7.72 -7.09 0.63
CA ALA A 47 8.05 -5.93 -0.18
C ALA A 47 6.81 -5.07 -0.48
N VAL A 48 5.68 -5.72 -0.79
CA VAL A 48 4.42 -5.02 -1.02
C VAL A 48 3.96 -4.33 0.26
N MET A 49 4.06 -4.98 1.41
CA MET A 49 3.68 -4.38 2.69
C MET A 49 4.57 -3.20 3.04
N ASP A 50 5.87 -3.27 2.77
CA ASP A 50 6.77 -2.15 2.97
C ASP A 50 6.35 -0.95 2.12
N ALA A 51 5.95 -1.20 0.88
CA ALA A 51 5.44 -0.14 0.00
C ALA A 51 4.15 0.47 0.54
N VAL A 52 3.25 -0.36 1.07
CA VAL A 52 2.00 0.11 1.69
C VAL A 52 2.30 0.98 2.91
N PHE A 53 3.22 0.56 3.76
CA PHE A 53 3.65 1.39 4.90
C PHE A 53 4.18 2.74 4.45
N GLY A 54 4.96 2.76 3.36
CA GLY A 54 5.47 4.00 2.80
C GLY A 54 4.34 4.91 2.32
N ILE A 55 3.32 4.36 1.67
CA ILE A 55 2.15 5.12 1.22
C ILE A 55 1.41 5.72 2.42
N VAL A 56 1.13 4.91 3.45
CA VAL A 56 0.40 5.37 4.63
C VAL A 56 1.19 6.45 5.37
N LYS A 57 2.49 6.25 5.53
CA LYS A 57 3.37 7.19 6.22
C LYS A 57 3.41 8.55 5.54
N ASN A 58 3.33 8.58 4.22
CA ASN A 58 3.49 9.81 3.43
C ASN A 58 2.19 10.28 2.78
N ILE A 59 1.04 9.74 3.19
CA ILE A 59 -0.23 10.02 2.50
C ILE A 59 -0.61 11.50 2.55
N SER A 60 -0.26 12.20 3.63
CA SER A 60 -0.54 13.63 3.73
C SER A 60 0.25 14.44 2.72
N LEU A 61 1.44 13.97 2.33
CA LEU A 61 2.22 14.59 1.26
C LEU A 61 1.56 14.39 -0.09
N PHE A 62 1.04 13.20 -0.34
CA PHE A 62 0.32 12.91 -1.59
C PHE A 62 -0.97 13.72 -1.70
N SER A 63 -1.70 13.88 -0.61
CA SER A 63 -2.97 14.61 -0.62
C SER A 63 -2.81 16.12 -0.72
N SER A 64 -1.63 16.66 -0.40
CA SER A 64 -1.36 18.09 -0.48
C SER A 64 -0.80 18.55 -1.83
N ILE A 65 -0.61 17.64 -2.75
CA ILE A 65 -0.11 17.96 -4.10
C ILE A 65 -1.26 18.41 -5.04
#